data_7a7f18fbae276bc6ac99bcf2070fcb02
#
_entry.id   7a7f18fbae276bc6ac99bcf2070fcb02
#
_cell.length_a   1.000
_cell.length_b   1.000
_cell.length_c   1.000
_cell.angle_alpha   90.00
_cell.angle_beta   90.00
_cell.angle_gamma   90.00
#
_symmetry.space_group_name_H-M   'P 1'
#
loop_
_entity.id
_entity.type
_entity.pdbx_description
1 polymer ?
#
loop_
_entity_poly.entity_id
_entity_poly.type
_entity_poly.pdbx_seq_one_letter_code
_entity_poly.pdbx_strand_id
1 'polypeptide(L)'
;MKTEKITVNELFSGIGAQVSAIRRLGIPCEIKHTSDIDHNAVLAYASIHCGLTEELINTYTEYPTREEMARQLTEINLGYDFQKNKPYNWYRFVNSKSKELEKYWLANKLSRNLGDISKLEHLDYADFWTYSFPCTDISVAGKQEGIKQGQTRSGLLYEVQRLLEKANKMLALPKYLMLENVKILWVKSLNHSLMNGWLGLMNLVTIHIGKF
;
A
#
# COMPACT_ATOMS: atom_id res chain seq x y z
N MET A 1 -17.46 -26.78 8.31
CA MET A 1 -16.04 -26.59 7.93
C MET A 1 -15.70 -25.13 8.11
N LYS A 2 -14.65 -24.78 8.89
CA LYS A 2 -14.15 -23.40 8.89
C LYS A 2 -13.55 -23.12 7.53
N THR A 3 -14.18 -22.25 6.73
CA THR A 3 -13.58 -21.74 5.49
C THR A 3 -12.29 -21.06 5.86
N GLU A 4 -11.17 -21.57 5.36
CA GLU A 4 -9.85 -20.99 5.58
C GLU A 4 -9.83 -19.59 4.95
N LYS A 5 -9.47 -18.58 5.74
CA LYS A 5 -9.37 -17.20 5.25
C LYS A 5 -8.06 -17.04 4.49
N ILE A 6 -8.12 -16.48 3.30
CA ILE A 6 -6.89 -16.05 2.61
C ILE A 6 -6.31 -14.82 3.30
N THR A 7 -5.00 -14.79 3.44
CA THR A 7 -4.28 -13.61 3.96
C THR A 7 -3.86 -12.70 2.81
N VAL A 8 -3.97 -11.38 3.00
CA VAL A 8 -3.77 -10.38 1.94
C VAL A 8 -2.81 -9.29 2.40
N ASN A 9 -1.82 -8.98 1.56
CA ASN A 9 -1.06 -7.71 1.60
C ASN A 9 -1.55 -6.81 0.47
N GLU A 10 -2.00 -5.61 0.80
CA GLU A 10 -2.56 -4.64 -0.14
C GLU A 10 -1.61 -3.45 -0.28
N LEU A 11 -0.83 -3.43 -1.38
CA LEU A 11 0.18 -2.40 -1.65
C LEU A 11 -0.44 -1.29 -2.50
N PHE A 12 -0.12 -0.03 -2.18
CA PHE A 12 -0.80 1.15 -2.73
C PHE A 12 -2.30 1.05 -2.51
N SER A 13 -2.68 0.76 -1.26
CA SER A 13 -4.04 0.34 -0.91
C SER A 13 -5.11 1.40 -1.19
N GLY A 14 -4.73 2.67 -1.25
CA GLY A 14 -5.68 3.75 -1.43
C GLY A 14 -6.82 3.66 -0.40
N ILE A 15 -8.06 3.69 -0.88
CA ILE A 15 -9.27 3.53 -0.05
C ILE A 15 -9.75 2.07 0.07
N GLY A 16 -8.98 1.08 -0.43
CA GLY A 16 -9.29 -0.34 -0.30
C GLY A 16 -10.25 -0.89 -1.37
N ALA A 17 -10.06 -0.50 -2.63
CA ALA A 17 -10.89 -1.00 -3.73
C ALA A 17 -10.75 -2.52 -3.92
N GLN A 18 -9.51 -3.04 -3.82
CA GLN A 18 -9.19 -4.45 -4.01
C GLN A 18 -9.80 -5.30 -2.90
N VAL A 19 -9.65 -4.92 -1.63
CA VAL A 19 -10.28 -5.64 -0.51
C VAL A 19 -11.79 -5.57 -0.58
N SER A 20 -12.36 -4.46 -1.05
CA SER A 20 -13.81 -4.35 -1.30
C SER A 20 -14.28 -5.37 -2.34
N ALA A 21 -13.52 -5.55 -3.43
CA ALA A 21 -13.82 -6.51 -4.48
C ALA A 21 -13.74 -7.95 -3.94
N ILE A 22 -12.69 -8.31 -3.19
CA ILE A 22 -12.53 -9.63 -2.56
C ILE A 22 -13.75 -9.94 -1.66
N ARG A 23 -14.13 -8.99 -0.81
CA ARG A 23 -15.28 -9.16 0.10
C ARG A 23 -16.60 -9.29 -0.63
N ARG A 24 -16.83 -8.51 -1.72
CA ARG A 24 -18.03 -8.62 -2.55
C ARG A 24 -18.17 -9.97 -3.26
N LEU A 25 -17.06 -10.60 -3.59
CA LEU A 25 -17.01 -11.96 -4.12
C LEU A 25 -17.29 -13.04 -3.06
N GLY A 26 -17.51 -12.65 -1.80
CA GLY A 26 -17.75 -13.59 -0.71
C GLY A 26 -16.52 -14.39 -0.30
N ILE A 27 -15.31 -13.95 -0.68
CA ILE A 27 -14.06 -14.64 -0.36
C ILE A 27 -13.63 -14.22 1.07
N PRO A 28 -13.59 -15.17 2.03
CA PRO A 28 -13.12 -14.85 3.38
C PRO A 28 -11.65 -14.42 3.34
N CYS A 29 -11.35 -13.21 3.79
CA CYS A 29 -9.99 -12.70 3.78
C CYS A 29 -9.63 -12.00 5.10
N GLU A 30 -8.33 -12.00 5.40
CA GLU A 30 -7.70 -11.23 6.47
C GLU A 30 -6.62 -10.34 5.87
N ILE A 31 -6.73 -9.03 6.07
CA ILE A 31 -5.67 -8.09 5.66
C ILE A 31 -4.54 -8.18 6.68
N LYS A 32 -3.36 -8.59 6.23
CA LYS A 32 -2.14 -8.62 7.04
C LYS A 32 -1.53 -7.24 7.15
N HIS A 33 -1.29 -6.62 5.99
CA HIS A 33 -0.73 -5.29 5.89
C HIS A 33 -1.33 -4.53 4.70
N THR A 34 -1.38 -3.21 4.86
CA THR A 34 -1.55 -2.26 3.76
C THR A 34 -0.27 -1.45 3.62
N SER A 35 -0.05 -0.82 2.47
CA SER A 35 1.02 0.15 2.27
C SER A 35 0.50 1.30 1.43
N ASP A 36 0.41 2.46 2.05
CA ASP A 36 0.05 3.73 1.39
C ASP A 36 0.65 4.90 2.18
N ILE A 37 1.04 5.97 1.48
CA ILE A 37 1.58 7.19 2.09
C ILE A 37 0.57 8.34 2.11
N ASP A 38 -0.54 8.23 1.39
CA ASP A 38 -1.60 9.24 1.47
C ASP A 38 -2.39 9.08 2.77
N HIS A 39 -2.15 9.99 3.71
CA HIS A 39 -2.80 9.97 5.02
C HIS A 39 -4.34 10.04 4.92
N ASN A 40 -4.90 10.72 3.91
CA ASN A 40 -6.35 10.78 3.71
C ASN A 40 -6.90 9.46 3.17
N ALA A 41 -6.16 8.80 2.28
CA ALA A 41 -6.51 7.47 1.79
C ALA A 41 -6.49 6.44 2.94
N VAL A 42 -5.44 6.46 3.78
CA VAL A 42 -5.34 5.59 4.97
C VAL A 42 -6.48 5.85 5.96
N LEU A 43 -6.85 7.12 6.18
CA LEU A 43 -7.99 7.48 7.01
C LEU A 43 -9.31 6.92 6.45
N ALA A 44 -9.55 7.10 5.15
CA ALA A 44 -10.72 6.57 4.48
C ALA A 44 -10.76 5.04 4.52
N TYR A 45 -9.62 4.38 4.27
CA TYR A 45 -9.47 2.93 4.39
C TYR A 45 -9.88 2.43 5.77
N ALA A 46 -9.33 3.04 6.82
CA ALA A 46 -9.62 2.67 8.20
C ALA A 46 -11.10 2.86 8.56
N SER A 47 -11.72 3.94 8.06
CA SER A 47 -13.15 4.19 8.28
C SER A 47 -14.04 3.19 7.55
N ILE A 48 -13.71 2.82 6.30
CA ILE A 48 -14.51 1.92 5.47
C ILE A 48 -14.33 0.46 5.90
N HIS A 49 -13.09 0.06 6.24
CA HIS A 49 -12.74 -1.36 6.34
C HIS A 49 -12.38 -1.82 7.74
N CYS A 50 -12.00 -0.90 8.65
CA CYS A 50 -11.45 -1.24 9.97
C CYS A 50 -12.27 -0.69 11.14
N GLY A 51 -13.44 -0.10 10.88
CA GLY A 51 -14.34 0.39 11.93
C GLY A 51 -13.86 1.65 12.65
N LEU A 52 -13.01 2.46 12.03
CA LEU A 52 -12.61 3.74 12.59
C LEU A 52 -13.81 4.69 12.58
N THR A 53 -14.18 5.19 13.77
CA THR A 53 -15.23 6.18 13.97
C THR A 53 -14.71 7.31 14.86
N GLU A 54 -15.41 8.43 14.87
CA GLU A 54 -15.09 9.54 15.77
C GLU A 54 -15.24 9.16 17.23
N GLU A 55 -16.24 8.33 17.55
CA GLU A 55 -16.43 7.76 18.88
C GLU A 55 -15.22 6.92 19.31
N LEU A 56 -14.74 6.02 18.43
CA LEU A 56 -13.56 5.20 18.72
C LEU A 56 -12.33 6.07 18.96
N ILE A 57 -12.10 7.11 18.14
CA ILE A 57 -10.98 8.05 18.34
C ILE A 57 -11.04 8.71 19.71
N ASN A 58 -12.24 9.05 20.21
CA ASN A 58 -12.41 9.72 21.48
C ASN A 58 -12.35 8.79 22.69
N THR A 59 -12.70 7.52 22.54
CA THR A 59 -12.77 6.54 23.62
C THR A 59 -11.56 5.60 23.68
N TYR A 60 -10.71 5.59 22.65
CA TYR A 60 -9.50 4.77 22.63
C TYR A 60 -8.52 5.21 23.74
N THR A 61 -7.99 4.28 24.53
CA THR A 61 -7.18 4.58 25.71
C THR A 61 -5.69 4.23 25.58
N GLU A 62 -5.33 3.47 24.55
CA GLU A 62 -3.96 2.97 24.37
C GLU A 62 -3.13 3.82 23.39
N TYR A 63 -3.36 5.13 23.39
CA TYR A 63 -2.52 6.03 22.60
C TYR A 63 -1.12 6.15 23.20
N PRO A 64 -0.06 6.09 22.40
CA PRO A 64 1.27 6.52 22.83
C PRO A 64 1.28 8.03 23.13
N THR A 65 2.42 8.54 23.60
CA THR A 65 2.58 10.00 23.71
C THR A 65 2.43 10.65 22.35
N ARG A 66 2.06 11.93 22.31
CA ARG A 66 1.86 12.66 21.07
C ARG A 66 3.16 12.80 20.27
N GLU A 67 4.30 12.93 20.95
CA GLU A 67 5.62 12.90 20.34
C GLU A 67 5.90 11.56 19.66
N GLU A 68 5.54 10.46 20.33
CA GLU A 68 5.73 9.11 19.80
C GLU A 68 4.83 8.85 18.59
N MET A 69 3.56 9.29 18.63
CA MET A 69 2.67 9.22 17.47
C MET A 69 3.24 10.00 16.28
N ALA A 70 3.71 11.23 16.51
CA ALA A 70 4.30 12.06 15.46
C ALA A 70 5.56 11.42 14.86
N ARG A 71 6.40 10.81 15.71
CA ARG A 71 7.61 10.07 15.29
C ARG A 71 7.24 8.90 14.39
N GLN A 72 6.33 8.03 14.84
CA GLN A 72 5.91 6.84 14.10
C GLN A 72 5.32 7.19 12.73
N LEU A 73 4.42 8.18 12.66
CA LEU A 73 3.83 8.63 11.39
C LEU A 73 4.88 9.23 10.43
N THR A 74 5.90 9.89 10.98
CA THR A 74 7.00 10.45 10.18
C THR A 74 7.92 9.36 9.66
N GLU A 75 8.25 8.37 10.46
CA GLU A 75 9.14 7.26 10.08
C GLU A 75 8.62 6.45 8.90
N ILE A 76 7.32 6.19 8.87
CA ILE A 76 6.67 5.49 7.75
C ILE A 76 6.35 6.41 6.56
N ASN A 77 6.75 7.67 6.62
CA ASN A 77 6.54 8.67 5.57
C ASN A 77 5.05 8.95 5.25
N LEU A 78 4.15 8.78 6.24
CA LEU A 78 2.73 9.03 6.05
C LEU A 78 2.48 10.51 5.79
N GLY A 79 1.71 10.82 4.74
CA GLY A 79 1.35 12.19 4.36
C GLY A 79 2.45 12.95 3.62
N TYR A 80 3.33 12.26 2.87
CA TYR A 80 4.36 12.91 2.08
C TYR A 80 3.75 13.95 1.12
N ASP A 81 4.23 15.20 1.19
CA ASP A 81 3.81 16.28 0.31
C ASP A 81 4.66 16.28 -0.98
N PHE A 82 4.13 15.68 -2.03
CA PHE A 82 4.81 15.59 -3.33
C PHE A 82 5.02 16.94 -4.01
N GLN A 83 4.17 17.95 -3.75
CA GLN A 83 4.32 19.27 -4.35
C GLN A 83 5.53 20.00 -3.74
N LYS A 84 5.72 19.84 -2.45
CA LYS A 84 6.82 20.46 -1.71
C LYS A 84 8.03 19.53 -1.59
N ASN A 85 7.93 18.30 -2.09
CA ASN A 85 8.97 17.27 -2.00
C ASN A 85 9.50 17.09 -0.56
N LYS A 86 8.60 16.97 0.41
CA LYS A 86 8.96 16.86 1.82
C LYS A 86 7.98 16.01 2.63
N PRO A 87 8.43 15.40 3.74
CA PRO A 87 7.55 14.75 4.70
C PRO A 87 6.52 15.71 5.28
N TYR A 88 5.34 15.18 5.59
CA TYR A 88 4.32 15.92 6.31
C TYR A 88 4.80 16.18 7.73
N ASN A 89 4.58 17.38 8.22
CA ASN A 89 5.03 17.78 9.57
C ASN A 89 3.98 17.36 10.62
N TRP A 90 4.08 16.14 11.12
CA TRP A 90 3.23 15.63 12.20
C TRP A 90 3.52 16.30 13.54
N TYR A 91 4.76 16.75 13.79
CA TYR A 91 5.16 17.40 15.05
C TYR A 91 4.43 18.71 15.32
N ARG A 92 3.88 19.36 14.28
CA ARG A 92 3.06 20.59 14.45
C ARG A 92 1.81 20.36 15.32
N PHE A 93 1.37 19.12 15.45
CA PHE A 93 0.18 18.77 16.24
C PHE A 93 0.50 18.33 17.66
N VAL A 94 1.74 18.13 18.04
CA VAL A 94 2.14 17.62 19.37
C VAL A 94 1.55 18.50 20.48
N ASN A 95 1.70 19.82 20.36
CA ASN A 95 1.18 20.79 21.34
C ASN A 95 -0.20 21.35 20.97
N SER A 96 -0.85 20.80 19.93
CA SER A 96 -2.16 21.23 19.49
C SER A 96 -3.27 20.59 20.33
N LYS A 97 -4.39 21.30 20.47
CA LYS A 97 -5.62 20.72 21.08
C LYS A 97 -6.41 19.84 20.12
N SER A 98 -6.03 19.78 18.83
CA SER A 98 -6.73 18.97 17.85
C SER A 98 -6.43 17.49 18.04
N LYS A 99 -7.35 16.64 17.61
CA LYS A 99 -7.23 15.16 17.62
C LYS A 99 -6.59 14.60 16.34
N GLU A 100 -5.89 15.43 15.56
CA GLU A 100 -5.31 14.99 14.28
C GLU A 100 -4.26 13.89 14.43
N LEU A 101 -3.40 13.95 15.45
CA LEU A 101 -2.43 12.89 15.70
C LEU A 101 -3.13 11.57 16.04
N GLU A 102 -4.06 11.61 16.98
CA GLU A 102 -4.82 10.45 17.43
C GLU A 102 -5.60 9.82 16.26
N LYS A 103 -6.25 10.65 15.46
CA LYS A 103 -7.04 10.22 14.31
C LYS A 103 -6.20 9.48 13.27
N TYR A 104 -5.10 10.07 12.82
CA TYR A 104 -4.25 9.47 11.78
C TYR A 104 -3.40 8.32 12.31
N TRP A 105 -2.94 8.41 13.56
CA TRP A 105 -2.22 7.31 14.18
C TRP A 105 -3.12 6.08 14.35
N LEU A 106 -4.35 6.26 14.85
CA LEU A 106 -5.29 5.15 15.01
C LEU A 106 -5.72 4.58 13.66
N ALA A 107 -5.95 5.43 12.64
CA ALA A 107 -6.22 4.98 11.28
C ALA A 107 -5.09 4.09 10.76
N ASN A 108 -3.84 4.52 10.92
CA ASN A 108 -2.66 3.76 10.53
C ASN A 108 -2.55 2.42 11.26
N LYS A 109 -2.77 2.43 12.57
CA LYS A 109 -2.75 1.21 13.41
C LYS A 109 -3.81 0.21 12.98
N LEU A 110 -5.06 0.65 12.83
CA LEU A 110 -6.19 -0.21 12.48
C LEU A 110 -6.07 -0.80 11.07
N SER A 111 -5.58 -0.02 10.11
CA SER A 111 -5.34 -0.48 8.75
C SER A 111 -4.07 -1.33 8.60
N ARG A 112 -3.26 -1.45 9.66
CA ARG A 112 -1.94 -2.12 9.63
C ARG A 112 -1.07 -1.56 8.52
N ASN A 113 -1.14 -0.25 8.32
CA ASN A 113 -0.44 0.41 7.23
C ASN A 113 1.05 0.55 7.53
N LEU A 114 1.87 0.13 6.58
CA LEU A 114 3.33 0.17 6.65
C LEU A 114 3.93 1.46 6.06
N GLY A 115 3.09 2.33 5.47
CA GLY A 115 3.52 3.59 4.86
C GLY A 115 4.24 3.41 3.54
N ASP A 116 5.40 4.05 3.43
CA ASP A 116 6.19 4.13 2.20
C ASP A 116 6.83 2.79 1.83
N ILE A 117 6.39 2.21 0.72
CA ILE A 117 6.88 0.94 0.20
C ILE A 117 8.40 0.93 -0.02
N SER A 118 8.99 2.08 -0.35
CA SER A 118 10.44 2.20 -0.60
C SER A 118 11.28 2.02 0.67
N LYS A 119 10.67 2.20 1.85
CA LYS A 119 11.31 2.03 3.16
C LYS A 119 11.17 0.62 3.72
N LEU A 120 10.32 -0.23 3.12
CA LEU A 120 10.10 -1.58 3.61
C LEU A 120 11.30 -2.47 3.27
N GLU A 121 11.84 -3.15 4.25
CA GLU A 121 12.89 -4.13 4.03
C GLU A 121 12.33 -5.45 3.49
N HIS A 122 11.19 -5.89 4.01
CA HIS A 122 10.46 -7.09 3.61
C HIS A 122 8.97 -6.95 3.93
N LEU A 123 8.18 -7.90 3.48
CA LEU A 123 6.79 -8.08 3.87
C LEU A 123 6.61 -9.47 4.48
N ASP A 124 5.80 -9.54 5.53
CA ASP A 124 5.37 -10.81 6.07
C ASP A 124 4.59 -11.62 5.03
N TYR A 125 4.68 -12.94 5.15
CA TYR A 125 3.93 -13.82 4.26
C TYR A 125 2.45 -13.52 4.26
N ALA A 126 1.87 -13.44 3.07
CA ALA A 126 0.44 -13.47 2.84
C ALA A 126 0.15 -14.28 1.57
N ASP A 127 -1.00 -14.98 1.54
CA ASP A 127 -1.39 -15.81 0.39
C ASP A 127 -1.56 -15.00 -0.88
N PHE A 128 -1.99 -13.75 -0.75
CA PHE A 128 -2.36 -12.89 -1.86
C PHE A 128 -1.76 -11.49 -1.69
N TRP A 129 -1.03 -11.02 -2.70
CA TRP A 129 -0.58 -9.63 -2.77
C TRP A 129 -1.33 -8.91 -3.89
N THR A 130 -1.90 -7.74 -3.56
CA THR A 130 -2.48 -6.82 -4.54
C THR A 130 -1.63 -5.56 -4.61
N TYR A 131 -1.50 -4.97 -5.80
CA TYR A 131 -0.80 -3.71 -5.96
C TYR A 131 -1.31 -2.91 -7.17
N SER A 132 -1.44 -1.60 -6.96
CA SER A 132 -1.90 -0.62 -7.96
C SER A 132 -1.01 0.62 -7.90
N PHE A 133 0.22 0.49 -8.40
CA PHE A 133 1.18 1.59 -8.36
C PHE A 133 0.72 2.80 -9.20
N PRO A 134 1.14 4.06 -8.85
CA PRO A 134 0.72 5.25 -9.56
C PRO A 134 1.04 5.22 -11.05
N CYS A 135 0.04 5.49 -11.90
CA CYS A 135 0.15 5.45 -13.36
C CYS A 135 0.36 6.84 -14.00
N THR A 136 0.58 7.88 -13.20
CA THR A 136 0.65 9.28 -13.66
C THR A 136 1.68 9.53 -14.75
N ASP A 137 2.79 8.78 -14.75
CA ASP A 137 3.90 8.97 -15.70
C ASP A 137 3.76 8.12 -16.97
N ILE A 138 2.77 7.20 -17.00
CA ILE A 138 2.52 6.31 -18.14
C ILE A 138 1.14 6.50 -18.76
N SER A 139 0.21 7.16 -18.09
CA SER A 139 -1.14 7.40 -18.62
C SER A 139 -1.14 8.45 -19.74
N VAL A 140 -2.14 8.37 -20.64
CA VAL A 140 -2.33 9.35 -21.74
C VAL A 140 -2.55 10.76 -21.18
N ALA A 141 -3.15 10.87 -20.01
CA ALA A 141 -3.41 12.15 -19.31
C ALA A 141 -2.19 12.64 -18.49
N GLY A 142 -1.13 11.82 -18.36
CA GLY A 142 0.08 12.15 -17.61
C GLY A 142 1.22 12.65 -18.50
N LYS A 143 2.40 12.83 -17.89
CA LYS A 143 3.60 13.36 -18.58
C LYS A 143 4.27 12.37 -19.55
N GLN A 144 3.83 11.11 -19.58
CA GLN A 144 4.40 10.03 -20.40
C GLN A 144 5.92 9.85 -20.24
N GLU A 145 6.46 10.10 -19.05
CA GLU A 145 7.90 9.96 -18.73
C GLU A 145 8.36 8.50 -18.66
N GLY A 146 7.42 7.56 -18.70
CA GLY A 146 7.69 6.12 -18.66
C GLY A 146 7.97 5.60 -17.24
N ILE A 147 8.37 4.32 -17.16
CA ILE A 147 8.72 3.66 -15.90
C ILE A 147 10.23 3.72 -15.72
N LYS A 148 10.71 4.55 -14.80
CA LYS A 148 12.15 4.69 -14.49
C LYS A 148 12.36 4.50 -12.99
N GLN A 149 13.21 3.52 -12.65
CA GLN A 149 13.54 3.22 -11.24
C GLN A 149 14.09 4.46 -10.53
N GLY A 150 13.52 4.81 -9.38
CA GLY A 150 13.94 5.92 -8.54
C GLY A 150 13.73 7.33 -9.13
N GLN A 151 13.17 7.46 -10.35
CA GLN A 151 13.01 8.76 -11.03
C GLN A 151 11.55 9.13 -11.29
N THR A 152 10.67 8.15 -11.47
CA THR A 152 9.24 8.37 -11.74
C THR A 152 8.37 7.68 -10.69
N ARG A 153 7.14 8.17 -10.50
CA ARG A 153 6.17 7.51 -9.61
C ARG A 153 5.82 6.10 -10.08
N SER A 154 5.75 5.89 -11.38
CA SER A 154 5.56 4.57 -11.97
C SER A 154 6.76 3.64 -11.72
N GLY A 155 7.93 4.19 -11.38
CA GLY A 155 9.11 3.46 -10.94
C GLY A 155 8.94 2.71 -9.61
N LEU A 156 7.88 3.00 -8.84
CA LEU A 156 7.51 2.25 -7.62
C LEU A 156 7.17 0.78 -7.91
N LEU A 157 6.92 0.42 -9.16
CA LEU A 157 6.83 -0.97 -9.60
C LEU A 157 8.10 -1.77 -9.23
N TYR A 158 9.28 -1.16 -9.33
CA TYR A 158 10.55 -1.81 -8.95
C TYR A 158 10.64 -2.09 -7.45
N GLU A 159 9.93 -1.32 -6.62
CA GLU A 159 9.87 -1.59 -5.17
C GLU A 159 9.05 -2.87 -4.89
N VAL A 160 7.97 -3.09 -5.64
CA VAL A 160 7.22 -4.35 -5.56
C VAL A 160 8.09 -5.52 -6.00
N GLN A 161 8.84 -5.36 -7.10
CA GLN A 161 9.79 -6.38 -7.56
C GLN A 161 10.84 -6.69 -6.49
N ARG A 162 11.44 -5.67 -5.89
CA ARG A 162 12.42 -5.81 -4.80
C ARG A 162 11.86 -6.61 -3.62
N LEU A 163 10.63 -6.30 -3.22
CA LEU A 163 9.96 -7.02 -2.12
C LEU A 163 9.64 -8.48 -2.49
N LEU A 164 9.24 -8.75 -3.73
CA LEU A 164 9.01 -10.13 -4.22
C LEU A 164 10.32 -10.93 -4.29
N GLU A 165 11.42 -10.31 -4.75
CA GLU A 165 12.74 -10.95 -4.75
C GLU A 165 13.21 -11.29 -3.32
N LYS A 166 12.92 -10.40 -2.36
CA LYS A 166 13.21 -10.64 -0.95
C LYS A 166 12.34 -11.79 -0.40
N ALA A 167 11.03 -11.76 -0.69
CA ALA A 167 10.10 -12.82 -0.28
C ALA A 167 10.52 -14.19 -0.87
N ASN A 168 11.00 -14.22 -2.12
CA ASN A 168 11.51 -15.44 -2.73
C ASN A 168 12.72 -15.99 -1.97
N LYS A 169 13.69 -15.14 -1.61
CA LYS A 169 14.86 -15.55 -0.81
C LYS A 169 14.48 -16.06 0.58
N MET A 170 13.37 -15.58 1.13
CA MET A 170 12.83 -15.99 2.43
C MET A 170 11.87 -17.18 2.34
N LEU A 171 11.63 -17.74 1.15
CA LEU A 171 10.63 -18.78 0.88
C LEU A 171 9.21 -18.38 1.33
N ALA A 172 8.90 -17.10 1.20
CA ALA A 172 7.66 -16.45 1.64
C ALA A 172 6.90 -15.75 0.49
N LEU A 173 7.05 -16.24 -0.75
CA LEU A 173 6.30 -15.72 -1.89
C LEU A 173 4.79 -15.89 -1.70
N PRO A 174 3.97 -14.92 -2.12
CA PRO A 174 2.53 -15.09 -2.14
C PRO A 174 2.13 -16.19 -3.14
N LYS A 175 1.00 -16.86 -2.87
CA LYS A 175 0.41 -17.83 -3.82
C LYS A 175 -0.19 -17.13 -5.03
N TYR A 176 -0.73 -15.93 -4.81
CA TYR A 176 -1.41 -15.13 -5.83
C TYR A 176 -0.90 -13.71 -5.82
N LEU A 177 -0.78 -13.15 -7.01
CA LEU A 177 -0.35 -11.77 -7.22
C LEU A 177 -1.31 -11.07 -8.19
N MET A 178 -1.87 -9.93 -7.80
CA MET A 178 -2.77 -9.15 -8.64
C MET A 178 -2.22 -7.75 -8.89
N LEU A 179 -1.97 -7.43 -10.14
CA LEU A 179 -1.66 -6.08 -10.61
C LEU A 179 -2.92 -5.43 -11.16
N GLU A 180 -3.28 -4.26 -10.64
CA GLU A 180 -4.25 -3.36 -11.24
C GLU A 180 -3.54 -2.12 -11.76
N ASN A 181 -3.79 -1.74 -13.02
CA ASN A 181 -3.26 -0.50 -13.60
C ASN A 181 -3.97 -0.13 -14.90
N VAL A 182 -3.64 1.05 -15.46
CA VAL A 182 -4.22 1.55 -16.70
C VAL A 182 -3.84 0.69 -17.93
N LYS A 183 -4.76 0.59 -18.89
CA LYS A 183 -4.64 -0.25 -20.10
C LYS A 183 -3.38 0.02 -20.94
N ILE A 184 -2.87 1.25 -20.92
CA ILE A 184 -1.69 1.64 -21.70
C ILE A 184 -0.39 0.97 -21.25
N LEU A 185 -0.35 0.50 -19.99
CA LEU A 185 0.80 -0.27 -19.47
C LEU A 185 1.11 -1.49 -20.35
N TRP A 186 0.12 -2.05 -21.03
CA TRP A 186 0.21 -3.24 -21.85
C TRP A 186 0.75 -2.97 -23.26
N VAL A 187 0.75 -1.71 -23.72
CA VAL A 187 0.95 -1.40 -25.15
C VAL A 187 2.32 -0.79 -25.46
N LYS A 188 2.96 -0.07 -24.56
CA LYS A 188 4.08 0.80 -24.93
C LYS A 188 5.36 0.79 -24.10
N SER A 189 5.43 0.26 -22.91
CA SER A 189 6.57 0.61 -22.04
C SER A 189 7.19 -0.47 -21.16
N LEU A 190 6.81 -1.71 -21.33
CA LEU A 190 7.57 -2.78 -20.70
C LEU A 190 8.84 -3.03 -21.52
N ASN A 191 9.92 -2.34 -21.15
CA ASN A 191 11.25 -2.68 -21.63
C ASN A 191 11.48 -4.19 -21.43
N HIS A 192 12.07 -4.85 -22.44
CA HIS A 192 12.38 -6.30 -22.40
C HIS A 192 13.11 -6.75 -21.12
N SER A 193 13.86 -5.86 -20.47
CA SER A 193 14.54 -6.15 -19.22
C SER A 193 13.60 -6.30 -18.01
N LEU A 194 12.53 -5.50 -17.94
CA LEU A 194 11.46 -5.64 -16.95
C LEU A 194 10.69 -6.94 -17.17
N MET A 195 10.35 -7.24 -18.42
CA MET A 195 9.66 -8.48 -18.79
C MET A 195 10.48 -9.72 -18.42
N ASN A 196 11.79 -9.72 -18.66
CA ASN A 196 12.64 -10.86 -18.35
C ASN A 196 12.82 -11.10 -16.84
N GLY A 197 12.96 -10.03 -16.05
CA GLY A 197 12.97 -10.15 -14.57
C GLY A 197 11.61 -10.61 -14.03
N TRP A 198 10.53 -10.10 -14.59
CA TRP A 198 9.17 -10.45 -14.21
C TRP A 198 8.77 -11.85 -14.68
N LEU A 199 9.13 -12.27 -15.88
CA LEU A 199 8.89 -13.64 -16.37
C LEU A 199 9.58 -14.69 -15.49
N GLY A 200 10.76 -14.38 -14.95
CA GLY A 200 11.42 -15.24 -13.97
C GLY A 200 10.62 -15.39 -12.66
N LEU A 201 10.03 -14.30 -12.16
CA LEU A 201 9.16 -14.30 -10.99
C LEU A 201 7.76 -14.86 -11.30
N MET A 202 7.24 -14.63 -12.52
CA MET A 202 5.96 -15.16 -13.00
C MET A 202 5.90 -16.69 -13.05
N ASN A 203 7.02 -17.36 -13.28
CA ASN A 203 7.09 -18.83 -13.23
C ASN A 203 6.95 -19.39 -11.82
N LEU A 204 7.01 -18.53 -10.78
CA LEU A 204 6.92 -18.92 -9.37
C LEU A 204 5.57 -18.57 -8.74
N VAL A 205 4.75 -17.72 -9.38
CA VAL A 205 3.47 -17.21 -8.85
C VAL A 205 2.40 -17.24 -9.94
N THR A 206 1.20 -17.72 -9.63
CA THR A 206 0.07 -17.65 -10.57
C THR A 206 -0.42 -16.20 -10.67
N ILE A 207 -0.23 -15.57 -11.83
CA ILE A 207 -0.65 -14.18 -12.06
C ILE A 207 -2.00 -14.18 -12.76
N HIS A 208 -2.99 -13.61 -12.10
CA HIS A 208 -4.26 -13.27 -12.72
C HIS A 208 -4.28 -11.78 -13.07
N ILE A 209 -4.40 -11.51 -14.37
CA ILE A 209 -4.49 -10.16 -14.90
C ILE A 209 -5.96 -9.90 -15.22
N GLY A 210 -6.61 -9.09 -14.39
CA GLY A 210 -7.97 -8.62 -14.66
C GLY A 210 -7.96 -7.54 -15.76
N LYS A 211 -8.75 -7.77 -16.82
CA LYS A 211 -9.16 -6.70 -17.73
C LYS A 211 -10.48 -6.15 -17.19
N PHE A 212 -10.52 -4.89 -16.83
CA PHE A 212 -11.74 -4.12 -16.59
C PHE A 212 -11.98 -3.15 -17.74
#